data_71e0307c1c92b00791b9597b512f88c9
#
_entry.id   71e0307c1c92b00791b9597b512f88c9
#
_cell.length_a   1.000
_cell.length_b   1.000
_cell.length_c   1.000
_cell.angle_alpha   90.00
_cell.angle_beta   90.00
_cell.angle_gamma   90.00
#
_symmetry.space_group_name_H-M   'P 1'
#
loop_
_entity.id
_entity.type
_entity.pdbx_description
1 polymer ?
#
loop_
_entity_poly.entity_id
_entity_poly.type
_entity_poly.pdbx_seq_one_letter_code
_entity_poly.pdbx_strand_id
1 'polypeptide(L)'
;MRRYIYLAGAVSCILFLYLLSVISHPYEIDISELDEYEGEKVAVEGIVTDKECGDNHEILTIRNGNHSANIFLYGSSSTDYGDRIRATGIVERYEGRMEIRAKSVSIVEKWNGGSMPLWELSENFMDYIGTNVNVTGYIDGIHERYFYLTDSERQYRIRVFYDENFTIQVEDHQHVYVRGMFRYDGEKMCMYMEMSEKYHGVEVID
;
A
#
# COMPACT_ATOMS: atom_id res chain seq x y z
N MET A 1 -11.42 -49.12 31.99
CA MET A 1 -12.04 -47.84 32.35
C MET A 1 -11.05 -46.67 32.34
N ARG A 2 -9.93 -46.68 33.05
CA ARG A 2 -8.97 -45.55 33.11
C ARG A 2 -8.46 -45.05 31.72
N ARG A 3 -8.18 -45.93 30.77
CA ARG A 3 -7.69 -45.56 29.42
C ARG A 3 -8.70 -44.72 28.62
N TYR A 4 -9.99 -44.98 28.74
CA TYR A 4 -11.05 -44.22 28.04
C TYR A 4 -11.24 -42.84 28.64
N ILE A 5 -10.97 -42.65 29.94
CA ILE A 5 -11.03 -41.36 30.61
C ILE A 5 -9.91 -40.46 30.08
N TYR A 6 -8.70 -40.96 29.94
CA TYR A 6 -7.58 -40.20 29.35
C TYR A 6 -7.81 -39.87 27.89
N LEU A 7 -8.38 -40.80 27.11
CA LEU A 7 -8.72 -40.55 25.70
C LEU A 7 -9.79 -39.47 25.58
N ALA A 8 -10.86 -39.54 26.37
CA ALA A 8 -11.91 -38.53 26.38
C ALA A 8 -11.39 -37.16 26.79
N GLY A 9 -10.50 -37.08 27.79
CA GLY A 9 -9.86 -35.85 28.21
C GLY A 9 -8.98 -35.23 27.10
N ALA A 10 -8.19 -36.08 26.42
CA ALA A 10 -7.36 -35.60 25.30
C ALA A 10 -8.21 -35.05 24.14
N VAL A 11 -9.27 -35.75 23.75
CA VAL A 11 -10.20 -35.28 22.69
C VAL A 11 -10.88 -34.00 23.09
N SER A 12 -11.32 -33.86 24.35
CA SER A 12 -11.94 -32.63 24.86
C SER A 12 -10.97 -31.43 24.84
N CYS A 13 -9.70 -31.64 25.22
CA CYS A 13 -8.67 -30.62 25.12
C CYS A 13 -8.41 -30.18 23.67
N ILE A 14 -8.31 -31.12 22.73
CA ILE A 14 -8.11 -30.82 21.31
C ILE A 14 -9.31 -30.04 20.77
N LEU A 15 -10.52 -30.44 21.10
CA LEU A 15 -11.74 -29.71 20.68
C LEU A 15 -11.79 -28.29 21.25
N PHE A 16 -11.42 -28.14 22.52
CA PHE A 16 -11.36 -26.84 23.19
C PHE A 16 -10.31 -25.92 22.55
N LEU A 17 -9.09 -26.43 22.26
CA LEU A 17 -8.05 -25.70 21.57
C LEU A 17 -8.47 -25.34 20.15
N TYR A 18 -9.16 -26.23 19.45
CA TYR A 18 -9.71 -25.92 18.12
C TYR A 18 -10.74 -24.80 18.17
N LEU A 19 -11.68 -24.84 19.13
CA LEU A 19 -12.68 -23.77 19.33
C LEU A 19 -12.01 -22.42 19.66
N LEU A 20 -11.00 -22.43 20.55
CA LEU A 20 -10.23 -21.22 20.85
C LEU A 20 -9.50 -20.69 19.60
N SER A 21 -8.96 -21.56 18.76
CA SER A 21 -8.31 -21.16 17.51
C SER A 21 -9.30 -20.48 16.56
N VAL A 22 -10.50 -21.01 16.39
CA VAL A 22 -11.53 -20.43 15.52
C VAL A 22 -11.96 -19.05 16.02
N ILE A 23 -12.17 -18.88 17.33
CA ILE A 23 -12.57 -17.59 17.93
C ILE A 23 -11.45 -16.55 17.89
N SER A 24 -10.19 -17.00 17.80
CA SER A 24 -9.02 -16.10 17.80
C SER A 24 -8.67 -15.51 16.43
N HIS A 25 -9.31 -15.98 15.35
CA HIS A 25 -9.04 -15.45 14.02
C HIS A 25 -9.60 -14.02 13.89
N PRO A 26 -8.85 -13.08 13.31
CA PRO A 26 -9.37 -11.76 13.01
C PRO A 26 -10.46 -11.85 11.91
N TYR A 27 -11.44 -10.98 11.97
CA TYR A 27 -12.38 -10.80 10.86
C TYR A 27 -11.63 -10.12 9.70
N GLU A 28 -11.68 -10.72 8.53
CA GLU A 28 -11.18 -10.09 7.30
C GLU A 28 -12.26 -9.17 6.77
N ILE A 29 -12.00 -7.86 6.78
CA ILE A 29 -12.98 -6.83 6.43
C ILE A 29 -12.36 -5.81 5.47
N ASP A 30 -13.22 -5.10 4.75
CA ASP A 30 -12.84 -3.91 4.00
C ASP A 30 -12.72 -2.69 4.94
N ILE A 31 -11.90 -1.70 4.57
CA ILE A 31 -11.73 -0.45 5.34
C ILE A 31 -13.06 0.28 5.51
N SER A 32 -13.97 0.17 4.55
CA SER A 32 -15.30 0.79 4.60
C SER A 32 -16.20 0.25 5.71
N GLU A 33 -15.91 -0.94 6.23
CA GLU A 33 -16.73 -1.65 7.22
C GLU A 33 -16.25 -1.40 8.66
N LEU A 34 -15.16 -0.65 8.88
CA LEU A 34 -14.54 -0.46 10.21
C LEU A 34 -15.52 0.00 11.29
N ASP A 35 -16.49 0.86 10.96
CA ASP A 35 -17.47 1.37 11.93
C ASP A 35 -18.34 0.27 12.54
N GLU A 36 -18.52 -0.85 11.85
CA GLU A 36 -19.34 -1.98 12.32
C GLU A 36 -18.58 -2.92 13.27
N TYR A 37 -17.24 -2.80 13.33
CA TYR A 37 -16.35 -3.71 14.07
C TYR A 37 -15.63 -3.04 15.25
N GLU A 38 -16.20 -1.96 15.83
CA GLU A 38 -15.62 -1.31 17.01
C GLU A 38 -15.45 -2.29 18.18
N GLY A 39 -14.24 -2.42 18.69
CA GLY A 39 -13.85 -3.35 19.75
C GLY A 39 -13.47 -4.75 19.28
N GLU A 40 -13.71 -5.07 18.03
CA GLU A 40 -13.43 -6.38 17.46
C GLU A 40 -12.02 -6.47 16.87
N LYS A 41 -11.53 -7.69 16.74
CA LYS A 41 -10.24 -7.99 16.15
C LYS A 41 -10.39 -8.19 14.65
N VAL A 42 -9.78 -7.33 13.85
CA VAL A 42 -9.89 -7.34 12.39
C VAL A 42 -8.54 -7.50 11.71
N ALA A 43 -8.57 -7.87 10.43
CA ALA A 43 -7.48 -7.79 9.47
C ALA A 43 -7.98 -7.00 8.26
N VAL A 44 -7.24 -5.95 7.91
CA VAL A 44 -7.51 -5.11 6.73
C VAL A 44 -6.29 -5.04 5.83
N GLU A 45 -6.53 -4.80 4.54
CA GLU A 45 -5.47 -4.55 3.56
C GLU A 45 -5.66 -3.18 2.91
N GLY A 46 -4.53 -2.53 2.61
CA GLY A 46 -4.52 -1.26 1.91
C GLY A 46 -3.13 -0.80 1.53
N ILE A 47 -3.06 0.25 0.72
CA ILE A 47 -1.81 0.88 0.27
C ILE A 47 -1.43 1.98 1.26
N VAL A 48 -0.18 1.99 1.71
CA VAL A 48 0.35 3.04 2.61
C VAL A 48 0.43 4.36 1.85
N THR A 49 -0.36 5.35 2.31
CA THR A 49 -0.41 6.68 1.71
C THR A 49 0.21 7.75 2.59
N ASP A 50 0.34 7.48 3.90
CA ASP A 50 1.00 8.38 4.83
C ASP A 50 1.65 7.61 5.98
N LYS A 51 2.67 8.22 6.59
CA LYS A 51 3.47 7.63 7.66
C LYS A 51 3.97 8.70 8.61
N GLU A 52 3.47 8.69 9.83
CA GLU A 52 3.89 9.57 10.91
C GLU A 52 4.65 8.77 11.96
N CYS A 53 5.88 9.18 12.26
CA CYS A 53 6.74 8.53 13.25
C CYS A 53 6.79 9.36 14.54
N GLY A 54 6.38 8.77 15.66
CA GLY A 54 6.60 9.29 17.01
C GLY A 54 7.78 8.60 17.70
N ASP A 55 8.03 8.94 18.96
CA ASP A 55 9.19 8.40 19.72
C ASP A 55 9.14 6.87 19.88
N ASN A 56 7.98 6.29 20.14
CA ASN A 56 7.79 4.85 20.37
C ASN A 56 6.59 4.27 19.61
N HIS A 57 6.08 4.98 18.63
CA HIS A 57 4.94 4.54 17.84
C HIS A 57 5.04 5.07 16.42
N GLU A 58 4.27 4.47 15.56
CA GLU A 58 4.11 4.84 14.16
C GLU A 58 2.63 4.81 13.83
N ILE A 59 2.17 5.80 13.07
CA ILE A 59 0.81 5.84 12.53
C ILE A 59 0.96 5.73 11.01
N LEU A 60 0.36 4.67 10.45
CA LEU A 60 0.27 4.49 9.01
C LEU A 60 -1.15 4.84 8.57
N THR A 61 -1.29 5.67 7.55
CA THR A 61 -2.56 5.79 6.84
C THR A 61 -2.55 4.84 5.67
N ILE A 62 -3.51 3.94 5.62
CA ILE A 62 -3.71 3.03 4.48
C ILE A 62 -4.98 3.39 3.72
N ARG A 63 -4.98 3.12 2.43
CA ARG A 63 -6.11 3.35 1.53
C ARG A 63 -6.46 2.10 0.74
N ASN A 64 -7.76 1.88 0.55
CA ASN A 64 -8.31 0.91 -0.39
C ASN A 64 -9.51 1.57 -1.09
N GLY A 65 -9.41 1.84 -2.38
CA GLY A 65 -10.38 2.65 -3.12
C GLY A 65 -10.54 4.05 -2.52
N ASN A 66 -11.78 4.43 -2.23
CA ASN A 66 -12.12 5.74 -1.64
C ASN A 66 -12.07 5.79 -0.11
N HIS A 67 -11.71 4.68 0.54
CA HIS A 67 -11.70 4.57 1.99
C HIS A 67 -10.28 4.54 2.53
N SER A 68 -10.07 5.19 3.68
CA SER A 68 -8.79 5.22 4.38
C SER A 68 -8.96 4.92 5.86
N ALA A 69 -7.94 4.33 6.46
CA ALA A 69 -7.88 4.04 7.89
C ALA A 69 -6.51 4.35 8.46
N ASN A 70 -6.49 4.78 9.71
CA ASN A 70 -5.26 4.92 10.47
C ASN A 70 -4.94 3.60 11.19
N ILE A 71 -3.68 3.22 11.11
CA ILE A 71 -3.12 2.05 11.77
C ILE A 71 -2.13 2.54 12.81
N PHE A 72 -2.48 2.47 14.07
CA PHE A 72 -1.57 2.78 15.17
C PHE A 72 -0.72 1.54 15.51
N LEU A 73 0.59 1.69 15.46
CA LEU A 73 1.55 0.62 15.72
C LEU A 73 2.54 1.05 16.81
N TYR A 74 2.76 0.22 17.84
CA TYR A 74 3.88 0.41 18.76
C TYR A 74 5.19 -0.01 18.09
N GLY A 75 6.21 0.85 18.17
CA GLY A 75 7.50 0.67 17.48
C GLY A 75 7.47 1.25 16.08
N SER A 76 8.26 0.66 15.18
CA SER A 76 8.37 1.08 13.77
C SER A 76 8.20 -0.11 12.83
N SER A 77 7.70 0.16 11.65
CA SER A 77 7.60 -0.81 10.55
C SER A 77 8.67 -0.56 9.48
N SER A 78 8.90 -1.54 8.63
CA SER A 78 9.74 -1.41 7.43
C SER A 78 8.93 -1.08 6.18
N THR A 79 7.74 -0.48 6.37
CA THR A 79 6.86 -0.09 5.28
C THR A 79 7.29 1.22 4.65
N ASP A 80 7.06 1.36 3.35
CA ASP A 80 7.26 2.59 2.59
C ASP A 80 5.94 3.05 1.96
N TYR A 81 5.90 4.32 1.53
CA TYR A 81 4.77 4.85 0.77
C TYR A 81 4.55 4.01 -0.50
N GLY A 82 3.33 3.54 -0.69
CA GLY A 82 2.96 2.70 -1.82
C GLY A 82 3.02 1.19 -1.54
N ASP A 83 3.58 0.76 -0.42
CA ASP A 83 3.51 -0.65 -0.03
C ASP A 83 2.06 -1.07 0.24
N ARG A 84 1.65 -2.21 -0.28
CA ARG A 84 0.41 -2.87 0.12
C ARG A 84 0.69 -3.67 1.39
N ILE A 85 -0.04 -3.35 2.44
CA ILE A 85 0.12 -3.99 3.73
C ILE A 85 -1.16 -4.65 4.20
N ARG A 86 -0.99 -5.64 5.09
CA ARG A 86 -2.04 -6.23 5.89
C ARG A 86 -1.80 -5.88 7.35
N ALA A 87 -2.74 -5.17 7.95
CA ALA A 87 -2.73 -4.83 9.37
C ALA A 87 -3.74 -5.68 10.12
N THR A 88 -3.31 -6.26 11.25
CA THR A 88 -4.19 -7.03 12.14
C THR A 88 -4.18 -6.37 13.50
N GLY A 89 -5.35 -6.03 14.03
CA GLY A 89 -5.47 -5.32 15.30
C GLY A 89 -6.89 -5.25 15.81
N ILE A 90 -7.11 -4.38 16.78
CA ILE A 90 -8.43 -4.09 17.36
C ILE A 90 -8.88 -2.73 16.83
N VAL A 91 -10.14 -2.65 16.39
CA VAL A 91 -10.73 -1.39 15.97
C VAL A 91 -11.09 -0.57 17.21
N GLU A 92 -10.59 0.64 17.28
CA GLU A 92 -10.82 1.55 18.39
C GLU A 92 -11.28 2.91 17.87
N ARG A 93 -12.02 3.66 18.70
CA ARG A 93 -12.40 5.03 18.38
C ARG A 93 -11.45 6.01 19.08
N TYR A 94 -10.66 6.73 18.28
CA TYR A 94 -9.76 7.76 18.77
C TYR A 94 -10.14 9.13 18.17
N GLU A 95 -10.34 10.13 19.00
CA GLU A 95 -10.76 11.49 18.61
C GLU A 95 -11.95 11.53 17.62
N GLY A 96 -12.88 10.58 17.77
CA GLY A 96 -14.09 10.49 16.94
C GLY A 96 -13.89 9.79 15.58
N ARG A 97 -12.70 9.29 15.29
CA ARG A 97 -12.39 8.50 14.07
C ARG A 97 -12.09 7.05 14.44
N MET A 98 -12.44 6.14 13.55
CA MET A 98 -12.03 4.74 13.71
C MET A 98 -10.57 4.59 13.31
N GLU A 99 -9.81 3.89 14.15
CA GLU A 99 -8.44 3.48 13.88
C GLU A 99 -8.24 2.02 14.27
N ILE A 100 -7.20 1.41 13.75
CA ILE A 100 -6.82 0.05 14.12
C ILE A 100 -5.56 0.13 14.97
N ARG A 101 -5.70 -0.25 16.25
CA ARG A 101 -4.53 -0.50 17.09
C ARG A 101 -3.92 -1.83 16.69
N ALA A 102 -2.90 -1.76 15.85
CA ALA A 102 -2.30 -2.93 15.24
C ALA A 102 -1.50 -3.75 16.25
N LYS A 103 -1.72 -5.07 16.20
CA LYS A 103 -0.87 -6.07 16.82
C LYS A 103 0.26 -6.50 15.89
N SER A 104 -0.02 -6.51 14.60
CA SER A 104 0.96 -6.83 13.57
C SER A 104 0.63 -6.13 12.27
N VAL A 105 1.69 -5.73 11.56
CA VAL A 105 1.65 -5.22 10.20
C VAL A 105 2.58 -6.09 9.37
N SER A 106 2.12 -6.57 8.23
CA SER A 106 2.90 -7.34 7.28
C SER A 106 2.78 -6.74 5.89
N ILE A 107 3.91 -6.70 5.17
CA ILE A 107 3.92 -6.25 3.78
C ILE A 107 3.42 -7.40 2.93
N VAL A 108 2.35 -7.16 2.18
CA VAL A 108 1.79 -8.10 1.20
C VAL A 108 2.53 -7.94 -0.12
N GLU A 109 2.76 -6.69 -0.53
CA GLU A 109 3.46 -6.36 -1.76
C GLU A 109 4.25 -5.06 -1.57
N LYS A 110 5.54 -5.06 -1.98
CA LYS A 110 6.36 -3.87 -2.04
C LYS A 110 6.00 -3.06 -3.27
N TRP A 111 5.89 -1.73 -3.15
CA TRP A 111 5.59 -0.81 -4.25
C TRP A 111 6.57 -0.94 -5.43
N ASN A 112 7.79 -1.39 -5.19
CA ASN A 112 8.84 -1.61 -6.20
C ASN A 112 9.12 -3.10 -6.48
N GLY A 113 8.33 -4.01 -5.92
CA GLY A 113 8.47 -5.46 -6.12
C GLY A 113 7.96 -5.94 -7.47
N GLY A 114 7.09 -5.18 -8.09
CA GLY A 114 6.56 -5.36 -9.44
C GLY A 114 6.44 -4.04 -10.16
N SER A 115 5.87 -4.04 -11.35
CA SER A 115 5.52 -2.82 -12.09
C SER A 115 4.13 -2.96 -12.68
N MET A 116 3.41 -1.85 -12.73
CA MET A 116 2.10 -1.77 -13.37
C MET A 116 2.20 -0.98 -14.69
N PRO A 117 1.43 -1.31 -15.71
CA PRO A 117 1.36 -0.52 -16.91
C PRO A 117 0.68 0.84 -16.65
N LEU A 118 1.04 1.88 -17.41
CA LEU A 118 0.50 3.23 -17.21
C LEU A 118 -1.03 3.30 -17.27
N TRP A 119 -1.67 2.49 -18.11
CA TRP A 119 -3.13 2.44 -18.20
C TRP A 119 -3.78 1.99 -16.87
N GLU A 120 -3.18 1.02 -16.18
CA GLU A 120 -3.68 0.52 -14.90
C GLU A 120 -3.58 1.57 -13.79
N LEU A 121 -2.42 2.27 -13.72
CA LEU A 121 -2.27 3.42 -12.82
C LEU A 121 -3.32 4.49 -13.11
N SER A 122 -3.57 4.78 -14.41
CA SER A 122 -4.49 5.84 -14.83
C SER A 122 -5.95 5.52 -14.53
N GLU A 123 -6.35 4.27 -14.62
CA GLU A 123 -7.72 3.81 -14.29
C GLU A 123 -7.97 3.74 -12.79
N ASN A 124 -6.93 3.44 -12.00
CA ASN A 124 -7.02 3.28 -10.53
C ASN A 124 -6.29 4.40 -9.77
N PHE A 125 -6.15 5.57 -10.38
CA PHE A 125 -5.29 6.65 -9.87
C PHE A 125 -5.58 7.08 -8.42
N MET A 126 -6.82 6.97 -7.97
CA MET A 126 -7.23 7.37 -6.63
C MET A 126 -6.52 6.56 -5.54
N ASP A 127 -6.20 5.30 -5.80
CA ASP A 127 -5.52 4.43 -4.84
C ASP A 127 -4.05 4.80 -4.66
N TYR A 128 -3.45 5.43 -5.67
CA TYR A 128 -2.01 5.68 -5.73
C TYR A 128 -1.59 7.13 -5.51
N ILE A 129 -2.53 8.09 -5.45
CA ILE A 129 -2.18 9.51 -5.18
C ILE A 129 -1.44 9.63 -3.84
N GLY A 130 -0.25 10.24 -3.88
CA GLY A 130 0.61 10.44 -2.73
C GLY A 130 1.51 9.25 -2.40
N THR A 131 1.58 8.23 -3.28
CA THR A 131 2.38 7.03 -3.06
C THR A 131 3.51 6.89 -4.08
N ASN A 132 4.51 6.09 -3.72
CA ASN A 132 5.52 5.63 -4.66
C ASN A 132 4.90 4.57 -5.58
N VAL A 133 5.20 4.66 -6.86
CA VAL A 133 4.75 3.71 -7.88
C VAL A 133 5.90 3.31 -8.80
N ASN A 134 5.82 2.09 -9.34
CA ASN A 134 6.71 1.58 -10.36
C ASN A 134 5.87 1.28 -11.62
N VAL A 135 6.03 2.09 -12.65
CA VAL A 135 5.13 2.12 -13.82
C VAL A 135 5.90 1.83 -15.09
N THR A 136 5.33 1.00 -15.97
CA THR A 136 5.86 0.77 -17.32
C THR A 136 5.12 1.59 -18.35
N GLY A 137 5.86 2.07 -19.34
CA GLY A 137 5.32 2.83 -20.47
C GLY A 137 6.41 3.18 -21.48
N TYR A 138 6.05 4.01 -22.42
CA TYR A 138 6.93 4.49 -23.49
C TYR A 138 7.25 5.96 -23.33
N ILE A 139 8.49 6.36 -23.57
CA ILE A 139 8.89 7.77 -23.57
C ILE A 139 8.21 8.45 -24.76
N ASP A 140 7.59 9.62 -24.52
CA ASP A 140 6.92 10.43 -25.54
C ASP A 140 7.30 11.92 -25.40
N GLY A 141 8.55 12.23 -25.72
CA GLY A 141 9.15 13.56 -25.65
C GLY A 141 9.89 13.84 -24.35
N ILE A 142 11.16 14.18 -24.48
CA ILE A 142 12.07 14.48 -23.38
C ILE A 142 12.34 16.00 -23.36
N HIS A 143 12.25 16.61 -22.18
CA HIS A 143 12.49 18.02 -21.90
C HIS A 143 13.54 18.16 -20.78
N GLU A 144 13.99 19.37 -20.52
CA GLU A 144 15.06 19.66 -19.57
C GLU A 144 14.79 19.15 -18.13
N ARG A 145 13.52 19.20 -17.67
CA ARG A 145 13.13 18.85 -16.28
C ARG A 145 11.98 17.86 -16.20
N TYR A 146 11.55 17.34 -17.31
CA TYR A 146 10.50 16.31 -17.35
C TYR A 146 10.52 15.59 -18.69
N PHE A 147 9.93 14.42 -18.69
CA PHE A 147 9.55 13.72 -19.91
C PHE A 147 8.08 13.28 -19.82
N TYR A 148 7.52 12.90 -20.94
CA TYR A 148 6.22 12.29 -20.96
C TYR A 148 6.36 10.77 -21.04
N LEU A 149 5.52 10.08 -20.25
CA LEU A 149 5.32 8.65 -20.32
C LEU A 149 3.94 8.38 -20.91
N THR A 150 3.84 7.47 -21.88
CA THR A 150 2.58 7.08 -22.50
C THR A 150 2.45 5.55 -22.50
N ASP A 151 1.22 5.04 -22.59
CA ASP A 151 0.96 3.63 -22.82
C ASP A 151 1.18 3.25 -24.31
N SER A 152 1.15 1.95 -24.62
CA SER A 152 1.37 1.44 -26.00
C SER A 152 0.37 1.97 -27.01
N GLU A 153 -0.84 2.28 -26.59
CA GLU A 153 -1.93 2.78 -27.45
C GLU A 153 -2.01 4.29 -27.49
N ARG A 154 -1.16 4.99 -26.69
CA ARG A 154 -1.15 6.45 -26.53
C ARG A 154 -2.49 7.03 -26.04
N GLN A 155 -3.24 6.25 -25.28
CA GLN A 155 -4.50 6.68 -24.67
C GLN A 155 -4.26 7.46 -23.38
N TYR A 156 -3.26 7.04 -22.63
CA TYR A 156 -2.86 7.68 -21.37
C TYR A 156 -1.50 8.34 -21.52
N ARG A 157 -1.36 9.51 -20.94
CA ARG A 157 -0.11 10.28 -20.97
C ARG A 157 0.07 11.00 -19.65
N ILE A 158 1.22 10.79 -19.01
CA ILE A 158 1.58 11.44 -17.76
C ILE A 158 2.91 12.17 -17.89
N ARG A 159 3.05 13.27 -17.15
CA ARG A 159 4.32 13.99 -17.04
C ARG A 159 5.12 13.42 -15.87
N VAL A 160 6.40 13.14 -16.10
CA VAL A 160 7.35 12.68 -15.09
C VAL A 160 8.38 13.79 -14.89
N PHE A 161 8.34 14.43 -13.73
CA PHE A 161 9.30 15.46 -13.35
C PHE A 161 10.54 14.83 -12.71
N TYR A 162 11.69 15.44 -12.91
CA TYR A 162 12.94 15.10 -12.27
C TYR A 162 13.79 16.34 -12.02
N ASP A 163 14.64 16.28 -11.02
CA ASP A 163 15.57 17.36 -10.69
C ASP A 163 16.98 17.12 -11.29
N GLU A 164 17.89 18.05 -11.03
CA GLU A 164 19.26 18.03 -11.57
C GLU A 164 20.12 16.85 -11.03
N ASN A 165 19.66 16.16 -9.98
CA ASN A 165 20.38 15.01 -9.39
C ASN A 165 20.17 13.73 -10.21
N PHE A 166 19.16 13.73 -11.11
CA PHE A 166 18.85 12.57 -11.96
C PHE A 166 19.50 12.72 -13.34
N THR A 167 20.34 11.76 -13.70
CA THR A 167 20.84 11.63 -15.07
C THR A 167 19.91 10.70 -15.83
N ILE A 168 19.14 11.25 -16.75
CA ILE A 168 18.22 10.50 -17.58
C ILE A 168 18.97 10.02 -18.84
N GLN A 169 19.11 8.71 -18.98
CA GLN A 169 19.75 8.07 -20.15
C GLN A 169 18.73 7.24 -20.91
N VAL A 170 17.73 7.89 -21.46
CA VAL A 170 16.67 7.27 -22.25
C VAL A 170 16.46 8.06 -23.53
N GLU A 171 15.92 7.40 -24.54
CA GLU A 171 15.58 7.98 -25.85
C GLU A 171 14.06 7.95 -26.06
N ASP A 172 13.59 8.79 -26.99
CA ASP A 172 12.19 8.80 -27.39
C ASP A 172 11.74 7.41 -27.87
N HIS A 173 10.53 7.04 -27.52
CA HIS A 173 9.89 5.77 -27.86
C HIS A 173 10.46 4.52 -27.17
N GLN A 174 11.45 4.65 -26.28
CA GLN A 174 11.91 3.51 -25.47
C GLN A 174 10.85 3.07 -24.48
N HIS A 175 10.75 1.76 -24.30
CA HIS A 175 9.95 1.13 -23.26
C HIS A 175 10.74 1.15 -21.95
N VAL A 176 10.16 1.67 -20.90
CA VAL A 176 10.87 1.94 -19.65
C VAL A 176 10.04 1.56 -18.41
N TYR A 177 10.76 1.27 -17.31
CA TYR A 177 10.26 1.36 -15.95
C TYR A 177 10.52 2.76 -15.41
N VAL A 178 9.51 3.36 -14.79
CA VAL A 178 9.64 4.63 -14.09
C VAL A 178 9.22 4.46 -12.64
N ARG A 179 10.14 4.71 -11.73
CA ARG A 179 9.89 4.72 -10.29
C ARG A 179 9.85 6.14 -9.78
N GLY A 180 8.75 6.53 -9.17
CA GLY A 180 8.56 7.87 -8.66
C GLY A 180 7.31 8.00 -7.80
N MET A 181 7.13 9.16 -7.18
CA MET A 181 5.94 9.46 -6.41
C MET A 181 4.84 9.96 -7.35
N PHE A 182 3.66 9.36 -7.26
CA PHE A 182 2.49 9.75 -8.03
C PHE A 182 1.72 10.84 -7.30
N ARG A 183 1.45 11.95 -7.96
CA ARG A 183 0.84 13.14 -7.37
C ARG A 183 -0.30 13.69 -8.21
N TYR A 184 -1.16 14.47 -7.55
CA TYR A 184 -2.22 15.26 -8.19
C TYR A 184 -2.00 16.75 -7.93
N ASP A 185 -2.00 17.55 -8.98
CA ASP A 185 -1.98 19.01 -8.95
C ASP A 185 -3.43 19.51 -9.08
N GLY A 186 -4.01 19.93 -7.95
CA GLY A 186 -5.40 20.40 -7.89
C GLY A 186 -5.64 21.73 -8.62
N GLU A 187 -4.60 22.57 -8.79
CA GLU A 187 -4.72 23.85 -9.52
C GLU A 187 -4.78 23.60 -11.04
N LYS A 188 -3.98 22.67 -11.52
CA LYS A 188 -3.93 22.30 -12.95
C LYS A 188 -4.86 21.14 -13.30
N MET A 189 -5.50 20.53 -12.28
CA MET A 189 -6.37 19.37 -12.44
C MET A 189 -5.69 18.24 -13.23
N CYS A 190 -4.41 17.97 -12.96
CA CYS A 190 -3.63 16.96 -13.66
C CYS A 190 -2.82 16.10 -12.71
N MET A 191 -2.57 14.86 -13.14
CA MET A 191 -1.70 13.92 -12.47
C MET A 191 -0.30 14.01 -13.06
N TYR A 192 0.69 13.75 -12.21
CA TYR A 192 2.08 13.70 -12.61
C TYR A 192 2.86 12.74 -11.70
N MET A 193 4.02 12.34 -12.15
CA MET A 193 5.01 11.65 -11.31
C MET A 193 6.18 12.58 -11.01
N GLU A 194 6.82 12.37 -9.87
CA GLU A 194 8.00 13.10 -9.45
C GLU A 194 9.09 12.13 -9.03
N MET A 195 10.28 12.26 -9.61
CA MET A 195 11.48 11.55 -9.18
C MET A 195 12.29 12.49 -8.30
N SER A 196 12.21 12.29 -6.99
CA SER A 196 12.85 13.15 -5.97
C SER A 196 13.67 12.36 -4.95
N GLU A 197 13.43 11.04 -4.84
CA GLU A 197 14.07 10.19 -3.85
C GLU A 197 15.19 9.33 -4.48
N LYS A 198 16.16 8.94 -3.67
CA LYS A 198 17.35 8.17 -4.12
C LYS A 198 17.01 6.86 -4.87
N TYR A 199 15.88 6.25 -4.54
CA TYR A 199 15.40 4.99 -5.15
C TYR A 199 14.45 5.20 -6.32
N HIS A 200 14.14 6.48 -6.65
CA HIS A 200 13.43 6.81 -7.87
C HIS A 200 14.36 6.74 -9.08
N GLY A 201 13.80 6.61 -10.26
CA GLY A 201 14.59 6.55 -11.49
C GLY A 201 13.81 6.03 -12.69
N VAL A 202 14.51 5.98 -13.80
CA VAL A 202 14.02 5.42 -15.05
C VAL A 202 15.03 4.38 -15.58
N GLU A 203 14.53 3.23 -16.02
CA GLU A 203 15.33 2.12 -16.55
C GLU A 203 14.69 1.61 -17.84
N VAL A 204 15.50 1.35 -18.87
CA VAL A 204 15.03 0.78 -20.12
C VAL A 204 14.69 -0.71 -19.92
N ILE A 205 13.57 -1.11 -20.49
CA ILE A 205 13.15 -2.52 -20.55
C ILE A 205 13.73 -3.11 -21.83
N ASP A 206 14.61 -4.12 -21.69
CA ASP A 206 15.21 -4.85 -22.79
C ASP A 206 14.23 -5.84 -23.48
#